data_28298d87e9959862116581ad4275d1d0
#
_entry.id   28298d87e9959862116581ad4275d1d0
#
_cell.length_a   1.000
_cell.length_b   1.000
_cell.length_c   1.000
_cell.angle_alpha   90.00
_cell.angle_beta   90.00
_cell.angle_gamma   90.00
#
_symmetry.space_group_name_H-M   'P 1'
#
loop_
_entity.id
_entity.type
_entity.pdbx_description
1 polymer ?
#
loop_
_entity_poly.entity_id
_entity_poly.type
_entity_poly.pdbx_seq_one_letter_code
_entity_poly.pdbx_strand_id
1 'polypeptide(L)'
;MANNLYTNIIGIGPLFPIRITENEKGEKGWYPVNGDIELVHNNLSALLWYDIGQRFRQEDFGTRLWECIEEPNIQALAFLVKDFLKKAISTYETRITFKSLNMRLDGTKLFIEMNYVINQTGSQQVLGISYDRSENILKPY
;
A
#
# COMPACT_ATOMS: atom_id res chain seq x y z
N MET A 1 27.80 -10.02 2.53
CA MET A 1 26.36 -9.73 2.37
C MET A 1 25.59 -11.03 2.54
N ALA A 2 24.67 -11.08 3.48
CA ALA A 2 23.78 -12.22 3.56
C ALA A 2 22.96 -12.27 2.27
N ASN A 3 23.06 -13.36 1.51
CA ASN A 3 22.15 -13.64 0.42
C ASN A 3 20.77 -13.82 1.00
N ASN A 4 20.00 -12.75 1.01
CA ASN A 4 18.63 -12.82 1.44
C ASN A 4 17.84 -13.54 0.33
N LEU A 5 17.41 -14.77 0.60
CA LEU A 5 16.63 -15.60 -0.33
C LEU A 5 15.37 -14.86 -0.84
N TYR A 6 14.87 -13.90 -0.07
CA TYR A 6 13.70 -13.09 -0.45
C TYR A 6 13.99 -12.04 -1.53
N THR A 7 15.25 -11.65 -1.71
CA THR A 7 15.66 -10.64 -2.70
C THR A 7 15.30 -11.05 -4.13
N ASN A 8 15.45 -12.33 -4.45
CA ASN A 8 15.15 -12.86 -5.78
C ASN A 8 13.65 -13.06 -6.04
N ILE A 9 12.86 -13.08 -4.98
CA ILE A 9 11.45 -13.43 -5.02
C ILE A 9 10.56 -12.19 -5.02
N ILE A 10 10.84 -11.25 -4.11
CA ILE A 10 10.06 -10.03 -3.93
C ILE A 10 10.58 -8.89 -4.79
N GLY A 11 11.86 -8.94 -5.13
CA GLY A 11 12.54 -7.90 -5.89
C GLY A 11 13.23 -6.87 -5.01
N ILE A 12 13.86 -5.90 -5.65
CA ILE A 12 14.59 -4.81 -5.02
C ILE A 12 14.01 -3.50 -5.54
N GLY A 13 13.77 -2.56 -4.65
CA GLY A 13 13.24 -1.27 -5.01
C GLY A 13 13.54 -0.17 -3.99
N PRO A 14 13.31 1.09 -4.35
CA PRO A 14 13.47 2.19 -3.41
C PRO A 14 12.33 2.20 -2.39
N LEU A 15 12.67 2.55 -1.14
CA LEU A 15 11.67 2.86 -0.11
C LEU A 15 11.29 4.33 -0.13
N PHE A 16 10.07 4.61 0.28
CA PHE A 16 9.61 5.96 0.55
C PHE A 16 9.58 6.23 2.07
N PRO A 17 10.02 7.40 2.52
CA PRO A 17 10.63 8.50 1.75
C PRO A 17 11.98 8.10 1.14
N ILE A 18 12.24 8.62 -0.05
CA ILE A 18 13.51 8.37 -0.75
C ILE A 18 14.66 8.90 0.08
N ARG A 19 15.64 8.04 0.32
CA ARG A 19 16.85 8.37 1.09
C ARG A 19 18.07 8.14 0.23
N ILE A 20 19.04 9.02 0.39
CA ILE A 20 20.37 8.88 -0.20
C ILE A 20 21.28 8.39 0.90
N THR A 21 21.98 7.29 0.64
CA THR A 21 22.98 6.74 1.54
C THR A 21 24.35 6.82 0.90
N GLU A 22 25.37 6.87 1.72
CA GLU A 22 26.77 6.83 1.33
C GLU A 22 27.34 5.49 1.77
N ASN A 23 28.00 4.79 0.85
CA ASN A 23 28.69 3.55 1.17
C ASN A 23 30.06 3.82 1.80
N GLU A 24 30.72 2.78 2.25
CA GLU A 24 32.06 2.88 2.89
C GLU A 24 33.14 3.51 1.98
N LYS A 25 32.86 3.56 0.68
CA LYS A 25 33.76 4.18 -0.34
C LYS A 25 33.42 5.64 -0.63
N GLY A 26 32.41 6.22 0.06
CA GLY A 26 31.97 7.58 -0.17
C GLY A 26 31.07 7.77 -1.40
N GLU A 27 30.63 6.69 -2.03
CA GLU A 27 29.70 6.75 -3.16
C GLU A 27 28.27 6.92 -2.64
N LYS A 28 27.56 7.91 -3.19
CA LYS A 28 26.18 8.21 -2.84
C LYS A 28 25.22 7.49 -3.77
N GLY A 29 24.21 6.87 -3.21
CA GLY A 29 23.18 6.16 -3.95
C GLY A 29 21.85 6.13 -3.21
N TRP A 30 20.85 5.63 -3.88
CA TRP A 30 19.57 5.39 -3.29
C TRP A 30 19.66 4.25 -2.27
N TYR A 31 18.91 4.37 -1.18
CA TYR A 31 18.81 3.28 -0.22
C TYR A 31 17.88 2.20 -0.79
N PRO A 32 18.41 1.10 -1.32
CA PRO A 32 17.58 0.02 -1.81
C PRO A 32 17.11 -0.84 -0.64
N VAL A 33 15.85 -1.23 -0.64
CA VAL A 33 15.37 -2.28 0.24
C VAL A 33 15.40 -3.60 -0.52
N ASN A 34 16.15 -4.49 0.02
CA ASN A 34 16.31 -5.82 -0.54
C ASN A 34 15.13 -6.70 -0.15
N GLY A 35 14.13 -6.78 -1.02
CA GLY A 35 13.11 -7.82 -0.99
C GLY A 35 12.37 -8.01 0.32
N ASP A 36 12.24 -6.95 1.11
CA ASP A 36 11.61 -7.03 2.42
C ASP A 36 10.08 -6.80 2.32
N ILE A 37 9.38 -7.27 3.31
CA ILE A 37 7.96 -7.01 3.56
C ILE A 37 7.66 -5.51 3.46
N GLU A 38 8.58 -4.70 3.94
CA GLU A 38 8.50 -3.25 3.89
C GLU A 38 8.38 -2.70 2.46
N LEU A 39 9.06 -3.29 1.48
CA LEU A 39 8.94 -2.89 0.07
C LEU A 39 7.51 -3.13 -0.46
N VAL A 40 6.94 -4.28 -0.18
CA VAL A 40 5.56 -4.62 -0.57
C VAL A 40 4.58 -3.66 0.11
N HIS A 41 4.78 -3.39 1.39
CA HIS A 41 3.94 -2.48 2.17
C HIS A 41 3.99 -1.05 1.63
N ASN A 42 5.17 -0.56 1.26
CA ASN A 42 5.33 0.76 0.63
C ASN A 42 4.66 0.84 -0.75
N ASN A 43 4.80 -0.20 -1.56
CA ASN A 43 4.17 -0.25 -2.88
C ASN A 43 2.64 -0.29 -2.78
N LEU A 44 2.09 -1.02 -1.82
CA LEU A 44 0.66 -0.99 -1.52
C LEU A 44 0.19 0.39 -1.06
N SER A 45 0.92 1.02 -0.18
CA SER A 45 0.61 2.37 0.29
C SER A 45 0.60 3.36 -0.86
N ALA A 46 1.57 3.29 -1.76
CA ALA A 46 1.59 4.11 -2.96
C ALA A 46 0.39 3.86 -3.87
N LEU A 47 0.03 2.59 -4.10
CA LEU A 47 -1.14 2.22 -4.90
C LEU A 47 -2.44 2.79 -4.33
N LEU A 48 -2.60 2.77 -3.01
CA LEU A 48 -3.79 3.28 -2.32
C LEU A 48 -3.86 4.81 -2.32
N TRP A 49 -2.71 5.48 -2.35
CA TRP A 49 -2.64 6.94 -2.35
C TRP A 49 -3.00 7.57 -3.68
N TYR A 50 -2.78 6.87 -4.79
CA TYR A 50 -3.11 7.39 -6.11
C TYR A 50 -4.58 7.16 -6.44
N ASP A 51 -5.21 8.20 -6.96
CA ASP A 51 -6.49 8.09 -7.64
C ASP A 51 -6.29 7.66 -9.10
N ILE A 52 -7.24 6.92 -9.63
CA ILE A 52 -7.22 6.55 -11.06
C ILE A 52 -7.24 7.83 -11.90
N GLY A 53 -6.35 7.91 -12.87
CA GLY A 53 -6.19 9.06 -13.75
C GLY A 53 -5.15 10.10 -13.32
N GLN A 54 -4.61 10.00 -12.11
CA GLN A 54 -3.62 10.97 -11.59
C GLN A 54 -2.19 10.70 -12.05
N ARG A 55 -1.86 9.44 -12.32
CA ARG A 55 -0.49 9.07 -12.65
C ARG A 55 -0.19 9.28 -14.13
N PHE A 56 0.85 10.05 -14.40
CA PHE A 56 1.32 10.28 -15.78
C PHE A 56 1.78 8.96 -16.43
N ARG A 57 1.33 8.73 -17.66
CA ARG A 57 1.59 7.52 -18.48
C ARG A 57 1.04 6.19 -17.92
N GLN A 58 0.31 6.22 -16.86
CA GLN A 58 -0.29 5.03 -16.26
C GLN A 58 -1.62 5.40 -15.60
N GLU A 59 -2.56 5.83 -16.43
CA GLU A 59 -3.84 6.40 -15.99
C GLU A 59 -4.70 5.40 -15.20
N ASP A 60 -4.51 4.10 -15.44
CA ASP A 60 -5.24 3.04 -14.73
C ASP A 60 -4.67 2.72 -13.34
N PHE A 61 -3.48 3.27 -13.01
CA PHE A 61 -2.85 3.02 -11.72
C PHE A 61 -3.55 3.77 -10.60
N GLY A 62 -3.83 3.06 -9.52
CA GLY A 62 -4.44 3.64 -8.33
C GLY A 62 -5.74 2.95 -7.95
N THR A 63 -6.48 3.58 -7.08
CA THR A 63 -7.78 3.13 -6.59
C THR A 63 -8.81 4.24 -6.71
N ARG A 64 -10.08 3.89 -6.55
CA ARG A 64 -11.17 4.87 -6.43
C ARG A 64 -11.54 5.13 -4.97
N LEU A 65 -10.58 4.92 -4.07
CA LEU A 65 -10.80 5.07 -2.62
C LEU A 65 -11.30 6.47 -2.25
N TRP A 66 -10.69 7.50 -2.84
CA TRP A 66 -11.04 8.89 -2.60
C TRP A 66 -12.48 9.25 -3.00
N GLU A 67 -13.01 8.61 -4.03
CA GLU A 67 -14.39 8.86 -4.48
C GLU A 67 -15.42 8.29 -3.51
N CYS A 68 -15.13 7.15 -2.88
CA CYS A 68 -16.09 6.47 -2.03
C CYS A 68 -15.94 6.80 -0.54
N ILE A 69 -14.85 7.44 -0.13
CA ILE A 69 -14.53 7.66 1.29
C ILE A 69 -15.52 8.59 2.01
N GLU A 70 -16.26 9.39 1.27
CA GLU A 70 -17.31 10.27 1.76
C GLU A 70 -18.67 9.58 1.91
N GLU A 71 -18.78 8.31 1.52
CA GLU A 71 -20.04 7.56 1.64
C GLU A 71 -20.45 7.43 3.11
N PRO A 72 -21.65 7.90 3.49
CA PRO A 72 -22.08 7.89 4.89
C PRO A 72 -22.42 6.49 5.41
N ASN A 73 -22.79 5.57 4.53
CA ASN A 73 -23.14 4.20 4.92
C ASN A 73 -21.87 3.34 4.97
N ILE A 74 -21.43 2.98 6.17
CA ILE A 74 -20.21 2.19 6.37
C ILE A 74 -20.25 0.81 5.71
N GLN A 75 -21.39 0.16 5.66
CA GLN A 75 -21.51 -1.15 5.02
C GLN A 75 -21.35 -1.06 3.51
N ALA A 76 -22.00 -0.07 2.88
CA ALA A 76 -21.84 0.21 1.46
C ALA A 76 -20.39 0.64 1.14
N LEU A 77 -19.81 1.48 1.97
CA LEU A 77 -18.41 1.92 1.85
C LEU A 77 -17.44 0.72 1.93
N ALA A 78 -17.62 -0.16 2.90
CA ALA A 78 -16.77 -1.34 3.05
C ALA A 78 -16.83 -2.25 1.81
N PHE A 79 -18.01 -2.42 1.24
CA PHE A 79 -18.20 -3.20 0.02
C PHE A 79 -17.47 -2.58 -1.18
N LEU A 80 -17.64 -1.28 -1.39
CA LEU A 80 -17.00 -0.54 -2.48
C LEU A 80 -15.47 -0.53 -2.36
N VAL A 81 -14.96 -0.22 -1.17
CA VAL A 81 -13.51 -0.21 -0.89
C VAL A 81 -12.92 -1.59 -1.11
N LYS A 82 -13.56 -2.63 -0.63
CA LYS A 82 -13.12 -4.02 -0.85
C LYS A 82 -13.02 -4.37 -2.33
N ASP A 83 -14.01 -4.01 -3.13
CA ASP A 83 -14.02 -4.27 -4.57
C ASP A 83 -12.91 -3.51 -5.30
N PHE A 84 -12.75 -2.23 -5.00
CA PHE A 84 -11.69 -1.40 -5.61
C PHE A 84 -10.28 -1.87 -5.22
N LEU A 85 -10.07 -2.21 -3.96
CA LEU A 85 -8.78 -2.74 -3.50
C LEU A 85 -8.44 -4.08 -4.15
N LYS A 86 -9.40 -4.98 -4.26
CA LYS A 86 -9.18 -6.27 -4.95
C LYS A 86 -8.79 -6.07 -6.41
N LYS A 87 -9.46 -5.18 -7.12
CA LYS A 87 -9.15 -4.88 -8.52
C LYS A 87 -7.75 -4.28 -8.67
N ALA A 88 -7.43 -3.28 -7.87
CA ALA A 88 -6.13 -2.61 -7.92
C ALA A 88 -4.98 -3.58 -7.58
N ILE A 89 -5.13 -4.37 -6.53
CA ILE A 89 -4.12 -5.33 -6.09
C ILE A 89 -3.92 -6.44 -7.13
N SER A 90 -4.97 -6.99 -7.69
CA SER A 90 -4.85 -8.04 -8.70
C SER A 90 -4.16 -7.55 -9.97
N THR A 91 -4.25 -6.27 -10.28
CA THR A 91 -3.65 -5.66 -11.47
C THR A 91 -2.20 -5.23 -11.25
N TYR A 92 -1.92 -4.57 -10.13
CA TYR A 92 -0.65 -3.87 -9.91
C TYR A 92 0.26 -4.50 -8.84
N GLU A 93 -0.30 -5.27 -7.91
CA GLU A 93 0.48 -5.93 -6.86
C GLU A 93 0.20 -7.43 -6.82
N THR A 94 0.77 -8.14 -7.77
CA THR A 94 0.55 -9.58 -7.94
C THR A 94 1.27 -10.45 -6.92
N ARG A 95 2.19 -9.89 -6.13
CA ARG A 95 2.96 -10.62 -5.11
C ARG A 95 2.16 -10.94 -3.86
N ILE A 96 0.99 -10.35 -3.71
CA ILE A 96 0.14 -10.54 -2.54
C ILE A 96 -1.23 -11.06 -2.89
N THR A 97 -1.89 -11.62 -1.89
CA THR A 97 -3.30 -12.01 -1.96
C THR A 97 -4.09 -11.26 -0.89
N PHE A 98 -5.10 -10.56 -1.31
CA PHE A 98 -6.05 -9.89 -0.42
C PHE A 98 -6.84 -10.94 0.39
N LYS A 99 -6.96 -10.75 1.69
CA LYS A 99 -7.71 -11.66 2.57
C LYS A 99 -9.00 -11.04 3.09
N SER A 100 -8.89 -9.94 3.81
CA SER A 100 -10.05 -9.30 4.43
C SER A 100 -9.84 -7.81 4.62
N LEU A 101 -10.93 -7.12 4.78
CA LEU A 101 -10.98 -5.69 5.07
C LEU A 101 -11.85 -5.46 6.30
N ASN A 102 -11.32 -4.75 7.27
CA ASN A 102 -12.07 -4.26 8.42
C ASN A 102 -12.14 -2.74 8.35
N MET A 103 -13.32 -2.20 8.60
CA MET A 103 -13.53 -0.76 8.63
C MET A 103 -14.22 -0.38 9.92
N ARG A 104 -13.75 0.72 10.52
CA ARG A 104 -14.31 1.26 11.76
C ARG A 104 -14.39 2.78 11.65
N LEU A 105 -15.53 3.33 12.02
CA LEU A 105 -15.71 4.75 12.15
C LEU A 105 -15.64 5.14 13.63
N ASP A 106 -14.80 6.10 13.95
CA ASP A 106 -14.68 6.68 15.28
C ASP A 106 -14.74 8.22 15.17
N GLY A 107 -15.92 8.77 15.45
CA GLY A 107 -16.18 10.18 15.24
C GLY A 107 -16.03 10.59 13.77
N THR A 108 -15.07 11.46 13.49
CA THR A 108 -14.73 11.91 12.13
C THR A 108 -13.68 11.04 11.44
N LYS A 109 -13.06 10.12 12.18
CA LYS A 109 -11.98 9.27 11.67
C LYS A 109 -12.47 7.94 11.20
N LEU A 110 -12.13 7.61 9.97
CA LEU A 110 -12.36 6.31 9.38
C LEU A 110 -11.06 5.50 9.41
N PHE A 111 -11.11 4.35 10.05
CA PHE A 111 -9.99 3.40 10.09
C PHE A 111 -10.27 2.25 9.14
N ILE A 112 -9.31 1.98 8.26
CA ILE A 112 -9.36 0.89 7.29
C ILE A 112 -8.18 -0.02 7.55
N GLU A 113 -8.44 -1.28 7.85
CA GLU A 113 -7.42 -2.31 8.04
C GLU A 113 -7.58 -3.39 6.98
N MET A 114 -6.56 -3.54 6.18
CA MET A 114 -6.50 -4.56 5.13
C MET A 114 -5.55 -5.67 5.54
N ASN A 115 -6.05 -6.89 5.58
CA ASN A 115 -5.24 -8.09 5.79
C ASN A 115 -4.87 -8.71 4.46
N TYR A 116 -3.60 -9.00 4.26
CA TYR A 116 -3.09 -9.63 3.07
C TYR A 116 -2.00 -10.64 3.37
N VAL A 117 -1.71 -11.49 2.41
CA VAL A 117 -0.65 -12.51 2.50
C VAL A 117 0.32 -12.31 1.35
N ILE A 118 1.61 -12.33 1.65
CA ILE A 118 2.66 -12.35 0.62
C ILE A 118 2.73 -13.79 0.08
N ASN A 119 2.40 -13.98 -1.19
CA ASN A 119 2.23 -15.30 -1.79
C ASN A 119 3.44 -16.20 -1.66
N GLN A 120 4.63 -15.63 -1.75
CA GLN A 120 5.87 -16.39 -1.81
C GLN A 120 6.37 -16.85 -0.45
N THR A 121 6.13 -16.06 0.58
CA THR A 121 6.58 -16.37 1.94
C THR A 121 5.47 -16.91 2.83
N GLY A 122 4.20 -16.79 2.42
CA GLY A 122 3.04 -17.12 3.25
C GLY A 122 2.86 -16.18 4.44
N SER A 123 3.61 -15.10 4.51
CA SER A 123 3.58 -14.14 5.62
C SER A 123 2.29 -13.32 5.60
N GLN A 124 1.57 -13.33 6.72
CA GLN A 124 0.38 -12.50 6.90
C GLN A 124 0.76 -11.11 7.38
N GLN A 125 0.21 -10.09 6.74
CA GLN A 125 0.48 -8.70 7.03
C GLN A 125 -0.81 -7.89 7.12
N VAL A 126 -0.75 -6.78 7.83
CA VAL A 126 -1.86 -5.83 7.98
C VAL A 126 -1.39 -4.45 7.54
N LEU A 127 -2.16 -3.84 6.65
CA LEU A 127 -1.99 -2.42 6.28
C LEU A 127 -3.12 -1.62 6.90
N GLY A 128 -2.77 -0.67 7.76
CA GLY A 128 -3.73 0.23 8.38
C GLY A 128 -3.70 1.62 7.76
N ILE A 129 -4.86 2.17 7.46
CA ILE A 129 -5.04 3.51 6.93
C ILE A 129 -6.09 4.22 7.78
N SER A 130 -5.79 5.44 8.19
CA SER A 130 -6.76 6.32 8.83
C SER A 130 -7.07 7.51 7.92
N TYR A 131 -8.34 7.84 7.78
CA TYR A 131 -8.81 9.01 7.07
C TYR A 131 -9.61 9.90 8.02
N ASP A 132 -9.20 11.15 8.14
CA ASP A 132 -9.93 12.14 8.91
C ASP A 132 -10.82 12.97 7.99
N ARG A 133 -12.14 12.79 8.13
CA ARG A 133 -13.14 13.50 7.31
C ARG A 133 -13.17 15.00 7.56
N SER A 134 -12.75 15.44 8.74
CA SER A 134 -12.73 16.87 9.08
C SER A 134 -11.55 17.62 8.45
N GLU A 135 -10.40 16.96 8.36
CA GLU A 135 -9.17 17.53 7.81
C GLU A 135 -8.91 17.11 6.36
N ASN A 136 -9.65 16.14 5.86
CA ASN A 136 -9.46 15.55 4.55
C ASN A 136 -8.06 14.98 4.33
N ILE A 137 -7.51 14.33 5.36
CA ILE A 137 -6.15 13.78 5.38
C ILE A 137 -6.19 12.27 5.55
N LEU A 138 -5.44 11.58 4.69
CA LEU A 138 -5.23 10.13 4.75
C LEU A 138 -3.83 9.86 5.29
N LYS A 139 -3.74 9.02 6.33
CA LYS A 139 -2.48 8.64 6.95
C LYS A 139 -2.40 7.13 7.15
N PRO A 140 -1.25 6.49 6.90
CA PRO A 140 -1.00 5.14 7.38
C PRO A 140 -0.85 5.13 8.91
N TYR A 141 -1.20 4.02 9.51
CA TYR A 141 -0.96 3.79 10.93
C TYR A 141 -0.52 2.36 11.21
#